data_1874261f4f11bfc0ee944ebf777620db
#
_entry.id   1874261f4f11bfc0ee944ebf777620db
#
_cell.length_a   1.000
_cell.length_b   1.000
_cell.length_c   1.000
_cell.angle_alpha   90.00
_cell.angle_beta   90.00
_cell.angle_gamma   90.00
#
_symmetry.space_group_name_H-M   'P 1'
#
loop_
_entity.id
_entity.type
_entity.pdbx_description
1 polymer ?
#
loop_
_entity_poly.entity_id
_entity_poly.type
_entity_poly.pdbx_seq_one_letter_code
_entity_poly.pdbx_strand_id
1 'polypeptide(L)'
;MSKKAKKAAPDEVIGIAPALFQQAVEQADLAISITDIHARILYVNPAFTRATGYSLDEVLGADHSLLSNKATPDEVYDALWALISKGLPWSGRLINRRKDDSKYLADLLITPVVDDEGETTHYVGIHRDVTLLHRLEGEVAEQKALIESVVDSAPVVIALLDENEKVVLDNHEYKKLQGDLRMVEPATLILNSIRADNDQGFDLRETGRYAFSEREIRLDSHAGVRWFSCSGIWVQRKENEVDAFFNRRKDLYLLLVAKETTRQRAAQEKTRIALLQAMMAEDNRIDGLRETLSAAIFKIEGPVNVMASILATLERRTANDPTGAALTEVLEACKATVASLRSVIPEHRSESLSAVNVNEVMRDVLDLTTTRMLASGVSVHWRPQAVMPSVNAHPNRLRMMFKALIDNAIDAMNIKGWRERDLRVTTQSGSGCVEVIVEDSGPGIPAELRLKVFEPFYSTRKASGLHLGTGLSSAQQVVAEHDGVIEIDPAECGGCRVRVVLPTQRKR
;
A
#
# COMPACT_ATOMS: atom_id res chain seq x y z
N MET A 1 -2.91 34.97 -70.93
CA MET A 1 -3.33 34.01 -72.02
C MET A 1 -4.16 32.93 -71.35
N SER A 2 -5.45 33.07 -71.54
CA SER A 2 -6.51 32.22 -70.97
C SER A 2 -6.67 30.96 -71.79
N LYS A 3 -6.44 29.76 -71.23
CA LYS A 3 -6.82 28.50 -71.87
C LYS A 3 -8.24 28.14 -71.42
N LYS A 4 -9.23 28.40 -72.27
CA LYS A 4 -10.57 27.86 -72.12
C LYS A 4 -10.53 26.33 -72.13
N ALA A 5 -10.97 25.74 -71.05
CA ALA A 5 -11.25 24.31 -70.99
C ALA A 5 -12.55 24.07 -71.77
N LYS A 6 -12.46 23.25 -72.81
CA LYS A 6 -13.58 22.79 -73.65
C LYS A 6 -14.44 21.82 -72.79
N LYS A 7 -15.69 22.24 -72.53
CA LYS A 7 -16.72 21.41 -71.90
C LYS A 7 -17.10 20.32 -72.90
N ALA A 8 -16.77 19.08 -72.61
CA ALA A 8 -17.20 17.91 -73.34
C ALA A 8 -18.74 17.75 -73.14
N ALA A 9 -19.43 17.42 -74.20
CA ALA A 9 -20.85 17.19 -74.20
C ALA A 9 -21.18 15.91 -73.39
N PRO A 10 -22.37 15.87 -72.75
CA PRO A 10 -22.81 14.74 -71.96
C PRO A 10 -23.65 13.76 -72.80
N ASP A 11 -23.07 13.01 -73.71
CA ASP A 11 -23.75 11.91 -74.38
C ASP A 11 -22.76 10.99 -75.11
N GLU A 12 -21.94 10.30 -74.35
CA GLU A 12 -21.42 8.97 -74.66
C GLU A 12 -21.49 8.14 -73.40
N VAL A 13 -22.71 7.70 -73.06
CA VAL A 13 -22.84 6.51 -72.19
C VAL A 13 -22.25 5.38 -73.01
N ILE A 14 -21.06 4.97 -72.62
CA ILE A 14 -20.40 3.73 -73.11
C ILE A 14 -21.45 2.64 -72.88
N GLY A 15 -22.13 2.18 -73.92
CA GLY A 15 -23.14 1.15 -73.87
C GLY A 15 -22.50 -0.16 -73.45
N ILE A 16 -22.53 -0.44 -72.18
CA ILE A 16 -22.07 -1.71 -71.59
C ILE A 16 -23.05 -2.78 -72.16
N ALA A 17 -22.49 -3.79 -72.82
CA ALA A 17 -23.30 -4.87 -73.37
C ALA A 17 -24.08 -5.60 -72.24
N PRO A 18 -25.40 -5.93 -72.46
CA PRO A 18 -26.16 -6.66 -71.42
C PRO A 18 -25.49 -7.94 -70.91
N ALA A 19 -24.76 -8.65 -71.76
CA ALA A 19 -23.96 -9.83 -71.34
C ALA A 19 -22.88 -9.53 -70.31
N LEU A 20 -22.30 -8.32 -70.31
CA LEU A 20 -21.28 -7.91 -69.32
C LEU A 20 -21.94 -7.63 -67.97
N PHE A 21 -23.14 -7.06 -67.92
CA PHE A 21 -23.89 -6.91 -66.66
C PHE A 21 -24.24 -8.26 -66.04
N GLN A 22 -24.71 -9.21 -66.84
CA GLN A 22 -25.03 -10.56 -66.39
C GLN A 22 -23.75 -11.22 -65.82
N GLN A 23 -22.65 -11.15 -66.54
CA GLN A 23 -21.38 -11.70 -66.11
C GLN A 23 -20.85 -11.06 -64.80
N ALA A 24 -21.04 -9.75 -64.64
CA ALA A 24 -20.67 -9.04 -63.43
C ALA A 24 -21.50 -9.51 -62.21
N VAL A 25 -22.79 -9.72 -62.35
CA VAL A 25 -23.70 -10.24 -61.32
C VAL A 25 -23.33 -11.69 -60.97
N GLU A 26 -23.08 -12.53 -61.99
CA GLU A 26 -22.68 -13.94 -61.77
C GLU A 26 -21.33 -14.08 -61.04
N GLN A 27 -20.38 -13.20 -61.29
CA GLN A 27 -19.05 -13.21 -60.67
C GLN A 27 -19.00 -12.43 -59.34
N ALA A 28 -20.06 -11.75 -58.94
CA ALA A 28 -20.13 -11.01 -57.70
C ALA A 28 -20.02 -11.97 -56.50
N ASP A 29 -19.20 -11.60 -55.47
CA ASP A 29 -19.11 -12.34 -54.22
C ASP A 29 -20.28 -12.08 -53.25
N LEU A 30 -21.13 -11.08 -53.58
CA LEU A 30 -22.35 -10.81 -52.82
C LEU A 30 -23.49 -11.66 -53.35
N ALA A 31 -24.27 -12.23 -52.46
CA ALA A 31 -25.47 -12.99 -52.84
C ALA A 31 -26.52 -12.01 -53.38
N ILE A 32 -26.93 -12.24 -54.64
CA ILE A 32 -27.90 -11.41 -55.34
C ILE A 32 -29.08 -12.28 -55.70
N SER A 33 -30.30 -11.77 -55.43
CA SER A 33 -31.57 -12.36 -55.87
C SER A 33 -32.42 -11.32 -56.56
N ILE A 34 -33.20 -11.72 -57.56
CA ILE A 34 -34.21 -10.88 -58.20
C ILE A 34 -35.57 -11.58 -58.05
N THR A 35 -36.58 -10.84 -57.58
CA THR A 35 -37.91 -11.36 -57.38
C THR A 35 -38.95 -10.54 -58.17
N ASP A 36 -40.12 -11.12 -58.41
CA ASP A 36 -41.28 -10.39 -58.79
C ASP A 36 -41.88 -9.53 -57.65
N ILE A 37 -42.97 -8.80 -57.92
CA ILE A 37 -43.65 -7.99 -56.91
C ILE A 37 -44.28 -8.80 -55.75
N HIS A 38 -44.42 -10.09 -55.94
CA HIS A 38 -44.94 -11.05 -54.93
C HIS A 38 -43.84 -11.78 -54.20
N ALA A 39 -42.58 -11.31 -54.28
CA ALA A 39 -41.38 -11.92 -53.68
C ALA A 39 -41.05 -13.33 -54.20
N ARG A 40 -41.53 -13.75 -55.38
CA ARG A 40 -41.15 -14.98 -56.01
C ARG A 40 -39.81 -14.82 -56.72
N ILE A 41 -38.88 -15.70 -56.42
CA ILE A 41 -37.50 -15.65 -56.95
C ILE A 41 -37.51 -15.97 -58.44
N LEU A 42 -37.01 -15.04 -59.22
CA LEU A 42 -36.83 -15.14 -60.67
C LEU A 42 -35.39 -15.45 -61.08
N TYR A 43 -34.44 -14.99 -60.28
CA TYR A 43 -33.02 -15.20 -60.52
C TYR A 43 -32.23 -15.15 -59.21
N VAL A 44 -31.18 -15.98 -59.12
CA VAL A 44 -30.14 -15.87 -58.08
C VAL A 44 -28.77 -16.09 -58.70
N ASN A 45 -27.74 -15.42 -58.18
CA ASN A 45 -26.38 -15.62 -58.62
C ASN A 45 -25.68 -16.79 -57.89
N PRO A 46 -24.50 -17.26 -58.36
CA PRO A 46 -23.75 -18.33 -57.66
C PRO A 46 -23.38 -18.05 -56.24
N ALA A 47 -23.18 -16.78 -55.85
CA ALA A 47 -22.92 -16.38 -54.47
C ALA A 47 -24.13 -16.61 -53.56
N PHE A 48 -25.34 -16.44 -54.06
CA PHE A 48 -26.56 -16.78 -53.30
C PHE A 48 -26.57 -18.28 -52.94
N THR A 49 -26.27 -19.15 -53.92
CA THR A 49 -26.21 -20.63 -53.70
C THR A 49 -25.16 -20.98 -52.68
N ARG A 50 -23.97 -20.35 -52.75
CA ARG A 50 -22.89 -20.54 -51.73
C ARG A 50 -23.32 -20.10 -50.35
N ALA A 51 -24.02 -18.97 -50.24
CA ALA A 51 -24.41 -18.37 -48.96
C ALA A 51 -25.58 -19.12 -48.30
N THR A 52 -26.56 -19.58 -49.09
CA THR A 52 -27.80 -20.18 -48.57
C THR A 52 -27.85 -21.72 -48.62
N GLY A 53 -27.01 -22.34 -49.46
CA GLY A 53 -27.00 -23.79 -49.69
C GLY A 53 -28.10 -24.27 -50.63
N TYR A 54 -28.99 -23.43 -51.15
CA TYR A 54 -30.02 -23.78 -52.12
C TYR A 54 -29.46 -23.65 -53.53
N SER A 55 -29.79 -24.59 -54.40
CA SER A 55 -29.48 -24.47 -55.83
C SER A 55 -30.48 -23.60 -56.54
N LEU A 56 -30.10 -23.12 -57.73
CA LEU A 56 -30.97 -22.26 -58.56
C LEU A 56 -32.30 -22.96 -58.85
N ASP A 57 -32.29 -24.22 -59.23
CA ASP A 57 -33.51 -24.99 -59.58
C ASP A 57 -34.47 -25.16 -58.40
N GLU A 58 -33.96 -25.16 -57.18
CA GLU A 58 -34.75 -25.30 -55.95
C GLU A 58 -35.45 -24.01 -55.54
N VAL A 59 -34.91 -22.84 -55.91
CA VAL A 59 -35.43 -21.57 -55.48
C VAL A 59 -36.21 -20.84 -56.55
N LEU A 60 -36.09 -21.20 -57.83
CA LEU A 60 -36.85 -20.58 -58.91
C LEU A 60 -38.34 -20.71 -58.70
N GLY A 61 -39.06 -19.59 -58.67
CA GLY A 61 -40.49 -19.50 -58.42
C GLY A 61 -40.92 -19.70 -56.97
N ALA A 62 -40.00 -20.03 -56.08
CA ALA A 62 -40.29 -20.12 -54.66
C ALA A 62 -40.40 -18.71 -54.06
N ASP A 63 -41.15 -18.61 -52.95
CA ASP A 63 -41.23 -17.36 -52.18
C ASP A 63 -39.90 -17.11 -51.43
N HIS A 64 -39.39 -15.89 -51.44
CA HIS A 64 -38.12 -15.51 -50.79
C HIS A 64 -38.14 -15.74 -49.27
N SER A 65 -39.33 -15.81 -48.65
CA SER A 65 -39.52 -16.15 -47.23
C SER A 65 -38.99 -17.54 -46.86
N LEU A 66 -38.67 -18.37 -47.85
CA LEU A 66 -37.99 -19.66 -47.64
C LEU A 66 -36.72 -19.53 -46.81
N LEU A 67 -36.02 -18.41 -46.89
CA LEU A 67 -34.83 -18.10 -46.07
C LEU A 67 -35.19 -17.59 -44.68
N SER A 68 -36.44 -17.23 -44.40
CA SER A 68 -36.86 -16.69 -43.11
C SER A 68 -36.72 -17.73 -41.99
N ASN A 69 -36.04 -17.38 -40.92
CA ASN A 69 -35.97 -18.20 -39.71
C ASN A 69 -37.16 -17.91 -38.77
N LYS A 70 -38.07 -16.99 -39.08
CA LYS A 70 -39.16 -16.53 -38.21
C LYS A 70 -38.70 -16.01 -36.82
N ALA A 71 -37.41 -15.69 -36.66
CA ALA A 71 -36.84 -15.14 -35.43
C ALA A 71 -36.71 -13.60 -35.48
N THR A 72 -36.89 -13.03 -36.69
CA THR A 72 -36.93 -11.56 -36.85
C THR A 72 -38.31 -11.08 -36.46
N PRO A 73 -38.44 -10.01 -35.64
CA PRO A 73 -39.74 -9.44 -35.28
C PRO A 73 -40.54 -9.01 -36.48
N ASP A 74 -41.87 -9.20 -36.42
CA ASP A 74 -42.79 -8.87 -37.52
C ASP A 74 -42.71 -7.39 -37.90
N GLU A 75 -42.49 -6.50 -36.96
CA GLU A 75 -42.31 -5.05 -37.18
C GLU A 75 -41.21 -4.73 -38.19
N VAL A 76 -40.15 -5.55 -38.25
CA VAL A 76 -39.04 -5.38 -39.19
C VAL A 76 -39.50 -5.70 -40.61
N TYR A 77 -40.32 -6.76 -40.78
CA TYR A 77 -40.90 -7.12 -42.07
C TYR A 77 -41.95 -6.09 -42.51
N ASP A 78 -42.77 -5.59 -41.58
CA ASP A 78 -43.74 -4.53 -41.86
C ASP A 78 -43.05 -3.25 -42.35
N ALA A 79 -41.95 -2.86 -41.69
CA ALA A 79 -41.14 -1.70 -42.10
C ALA A 79 -40.49 -1.92 -43.48
N LEU A 80 -40.02 -3.15 -43.76
CA LEU A 80 -39.45 -3.53 -45.04
C LEU A 80 -40.50 -3.33 -46.15
N TRP A 81 -41.68 -3.99 -46.01
CA TRP A 81 -42.73 -3.92 -47.02
C TRP A 81 -43.29 -2.52 -47.18
N ALA A 82 -43.40 -1.73 -46.10
CA ALA A 82 -43.87 -0.35 -46.14
C ALA A 82 -42.95 0.57 -46.98
N LEU A 83 -41.67 0.28 -47.10
CA LEU A 83 -40.71 1.05 -47.91
C LEU A 83 -40.65 0.55 -49.34
N ILE A 84 -40.42 -0.77 -49.54
CA ILE A 84 -40.21 -1.29 -50.92
C ILE A 84 -41.46 -1.20 -51.79
N SER A 85 -42.67 -1.31 -51.21
CA SER A 85 -43.93 -1.10 -51.93
C SER A 85 -44.14 0.34 -52.34
N LYS A 86 -43.44 1.32 -51.81
CA LYS A 86 -43.45 2.73 -52.22
C LYS A 86 -42.33 3.08 -53.20
N GLY A 87 -41.61 2.07 -53.72
CA GLY A 87 -40.46 2.30 -54.58
C GLY A 87 -39.23 2.78 -53.92
N LEU A 88 -39.14 2.65 -52.56
CA LEU A 88 -37.99 3.08 -51.77
C LEU A 88 -37.13 1.87 -51.35
N PRO A 89 -35.80 1.97 -51.40
CA PRO A 89 -34.94 0.88 -50.94
C PRO A 89 -35.04 0.69 -49.43
N TRP A 90 -34.89 -0.56 -48.98
CA TRP A 90 -34.78 -0.92 -47.57
C TRP A 90 -33.45 -1.61 -47.31
N SER A 91 -32.84 -1.30 -46.16
CA SER A 91 -31.66 -2.00 -45.66
C SER A 91 -31.81 -2.36 -44.19
N GLY A 92 -31.34 -3.55 -43.83
CA GLY A 92 -31.38 -4.01 -42.44
C GLY A 92 -30.77 -5.39 -42.27
N ARG A 93 -30.70 -5.85 -41.01
CA ARG A 93 -30.18 -7.17 -40.66
C ARG A 93 -31.32 -8.12 -40.35
N LEU A 94 -31.32 -9.28 -40.98
CA LEU A 94 -32.28 -10.35 -40.74
C LEU A 94 -31.58 -11.65 -40.35
N ILE A 95 -32.21 -12.41 -39.47
CA ILE A 95 -31.74 -13.76 -39.14
C ILE A 95 -32.37 -14.72 -40.13
N ASN A 96 -31.57 -15.21 -41.05
CA ASN A 96 -31.96 -16.16 -42.07
C ASN A 96 -31.53 -17.60 -41.73
N ARG A 97 -32.10 -18.57 -42.44
CA ARG A 97 -31.84 -19.98 -42.33
C ARG A 97 -31.36 -20.52 -43.67
N ARG A 98 -30.28 -21.32 -43.64
CA ARG A 98 -29.80 -22.06 -44.83
C ARG A 98 -30.59 -23.35 -45.03
N LYS A 99 -30.32 -23.98 -46.14
CA LYS A 99 -30.90 -25.29 -46.47
C LYS A 99 -30.61 -26.39 -45.46
N ASP A 100 -29.48 -26.36 -44.80
CA ASP A 100 -29.03 -27.29 -43.72
C ASP A 100 -29.59 -26.89 -42.33
N ASP A 101 -30.57 -26.02 -42.26
CA ASP A 101 -31.16 -25.45 -41.03
C ASP A 101 -30.21 -24.58 -40.20
N SER A 102 -28.97 -24.35 -40.62
CA SER A 102 -28.07 -23.44 -39.91
C SER A 102 -28.55 -21.97 -40.08
N LYS A 103 -28.42 -21.19 -38.98
CA LYS A 103 -28.82 -19.81 -38.96
C LYS A 103 -27.64 -18.92 -39.32
N TYR A 104 -27.92 -17.84 -40.04
CA TYR A 104 -26.92 -16.80 -40.32
C TYR A 104 -27.54 -15.41 -40.24
N LEU A 105 -26.73 -14.43 -39.92
CA LEU A 105 -27.11 -13.02 -39.91
C LEU A 105 -26.83 -12.44 -41.28
N ALA A 106 -27.93 -12.09 -42.01
CA ALA A 106 -27.82 -11.45 -43.29
C ALA A 106 -27.91 -9.93 -43.13
N ASP A 107 -26.92 -9.22 -43.65
CA ASP A 107 -27.04 -7.77 -43.92
C ASP A 107 -27.63 -7.62 -45.32
N LEU A 108 -28.84 -7.11 -45.39
CA LEU A 108 -29.69 -7.17 -46.56
C LEU A 108 -30.03 -5.77 -47.04
N LEU A 109 -29.87 -5.56 -48.35
CA LEU A 109 -30.35 -4.39 -49.10
C LEU A 109 -31.36 -4.86 -50.15
N ILE A 110 -32.58 -4.36 -50.09
CA ILE A 110 -33.61 -4.62 -51.11
C ILE A 110 -33.89 -3.30 -51.84
N THR A 111 -33.75 -3.35 -53.15
CA THR A 111 -33.98 -2.19 -54.01
C THR A 111 -35.10 -2.51 -55.01
N PRO A 112 -36.18 -1.75 -55.03
CA PRO A 112 -37.21 -1.91 -56.08
C PRO A 112 -36.69 -1.44 -57.44
N VAL A 113 -37.01 -2.22 -58.45
CA VAL A 113 -36.78 -1.87 -59.86
C VAL A 113 -38.10 -1.33 -60.43
N VAL A 114 -38.08 -0.11 -60.94
CA VAL A 114 -39.27 0.57 -61.47
C VAL A 114 -39.20 0.66 -63.00
N ASP A 115 -40.35 0.68 -63.65
CA ASP A 115 -40.47 0.89 -65.08
C ASP A 115 -40.43 2.39 -65.40
N ASP A 116 -40.64 2.70 -66.72
CA ASP A 116 -40.68 4.07 -67.20
C ASP A 116 -41.88 4.87 -66.68
N GLU A 117 -42.93 4.20 -66.16
CA GLU A 117 -44.11 4.78 -65.55
C GLU A 117 -43.99 5.01 -64.06
N GLY A 118 -42.85 4.51 -63.42
CA GLY A 118 -42.55 4.65 -62.02
C GLY A 118 -43.16 3.57 -61.15
N GLU A 119 -43.77 2.53 -61.77
CA GLU A 119 -44.33 1.38 -61.05
C GLU A 119 -43.24 0.31 -60.74
N THR A 120 -43.28 -0.24 -59.56
CA THR A 120 -42.31 -1.33 -59.14
C THR A 120 -42.67 -2.61 -59.90
N THR A 121 -41.73 -3.12 -60.69
CA THR A 121 -41.86 -4.35 -61.44
C THR A 121 -41.14 -5.55 -60.79
N HIS A 122 -40.01 -5.31 -60.13
CA HIS A 122 -39.16 -6.35 -59.50
C HIS A 122 -38.50 -5.79 -58.26
N TYR A 123 -37.93 -6.71 -57.42
CA TYR A 123 -37.05 -6.34 -56.34
C TYR A 123 -35.67 -7.01 -56.53
N VAL A 124 -34.60 -6.27 -56.31
CA VAL A 124 -33.24 -6.78 -56.27
C VAL A 124 -32.82 -6.83 -54.82
N GLY A 125 -32.60 -8.05 -54.30
CA GLY A 125 -32.05 -8.30 -52.97
C GLY A 125 -30.55 -8.58 -53.03
N ILE A 126 -29.77 -7.82 -52.30
CA ILE A 126 -28.34 -8.05 -52.10
C ILE A 126 -28.13 -8.39 -50.63
N HIS A 127 -27.62 -9.55 -50.34
CA HIS A 127 -27.36 -9.93 -48.96
C HIS A 127 -25.94 -10.46 -48.73
N ARG A 128 -25.41 -10.10 -47.60
CA ARG A 128 -24.08 -10.51 -47.12
C ARG A 128 -24.22 -11.28 -45.81
N ASP A 129 -23.61 -12.44 -45.73
CA ASP A 129 -23.48 -13.13 -44.44
C ASP A 129 -22.48 -12.38 -43.57
N VAL A 130 -22.93 -11.83 -42.45
CA VAL A 130 -22.13 -11.10 -41.47
C VAL A 130 -22.06 -11.81 -40.14
N THR A 131 -22.40 -13.11 -40.11
CA THR A 131 -22.43 -13.91 -38.87
C THR A 131 -21.06 -13.97 -38.16
N LEU A 132 -20.01 -14.20 -38.95
CA LEU A 132 -18.65 -14.25 -38.41
C LEU A 132 -18.20 -12.89 -37.87
N LEU A 133 -18.47 -11.83 -38.65
CA LEU A 133 -18.12 -10.47 -38.24
C LEU A 133 -18.83 -10.11 -36.95
N HIS A 134 -20.13 -10.36 -36.85
CA HIS A 134 -20.91 -10.07 -35.64
C HIS A 134 -20.44 -10.88 -34.42
N ARG A 135 -20.04 -12.15 -34.61
CA ARG A 135 -19.44 -12.95 -33.51
C ARG A 135 -18.12 -12.35 -33.04
N LEU A 136 -17.22 -12.01 -33.95
CA LEU A 136 -15.94 -11.41 -33.61
C LEU A 136 -16.11 -10.05 -32.91
N GLU A 137 -17.06 -9.21 -33.38
CA GLU A 137 -17.40 -7.96 -32.69
C GLU A 137 -17.89 -8.22 -31.26
N GLY A 138 -18.75 -9.24 -31.07
CA GLY A 138 -19.24 -9.66 -29.77
C GLY A 138 -18.13 -10.17 -28.85
N GLU A 139 -17.26 -11.05 -29.36
CA GLU A 139 -16.11 -11.56 -28.59
C GLU A 139 -15.16 -10.46 -28.13
N VAL A 140 -14.87 -9.49 -29.02
CA VAL A 140 -14.04 -8.32 -28.66
C VAL A 140 -14.72 -7.47 -27.60
N ALA A 141 -16.04 -7.23 -27.73
CA ALA A 141 -16.80 -6.46 -26.75
C ALA A 141 -16.84 -7.16 -25.37
N GLU A 142 -17.05 -8.47 -25.35
CA GLU A 142 -17.02 -9.29 -24.12
C GLU A 142 -15.64 -9.28 -23.46
N GLN A 143 -14.55 -9.47 -24.25
CA GLN A 143 -13.20 -9.42 -23.73
C GLN A 143 -12.86 -8.05 -23.14
N LYS A 144 -13.26 -6.98 -23.81
CA LYS A 144 -13.08 -5.61 -23.31
C LYS A 144 -13.83 -5.40 -21.99
N ALA A 145 -15.10 -5.80 -21.92
CA ALA A 145 -15.89 -5.68 -20.70
C ALA A 145 -15.31 -6.51 -19.53
N LEU A 146 -14.77 -7.69 -19.83
CA LEU A 146 -14.09 -8.52 -18.83
C LEU A 146 -12.84 -7.83 -18.30
N ILE A 147 -11.98 -7.31 -19.17
CA ILE A 147 -10.75 -6.59 -18.76
C ILE A 147 -11.11 -5.37 -17.91
N GLU A 148 -12.08 -4.56 -18.32
CA GLU A 148 -12.57 -3.42 -17.57
C GLU A 148 -13.06 -3.85 -16.17
N SER A 149 -13.86 -4.91 -16.08
CA SER A 149 -14.34 -5.46 -14.80
C SER A 149 -13.21 -5.93 -13.88
N VAL A 150 -12.18 -6.60 -14.42
CA VAL A 150 -11.02 -7.08 -13.65
C VAL A 150 -10.20 -5.90 -13.12
N VAL A 151 -9.96 -4.89 -13.96
CA VAL A 151 -9.22 -3.68 -13.57
C VAL A 151 -9.98 -2.90 -12.51
N ASP A 152 -11.29 -2.75 -12.64
CA ASP A 152 -12.14 -2.04 -11.68
C ASP A 152 -12.30 -2.77 -10.34
N SER A 153 -12.26 -4.11 -10.34
CA SER A 153 -12.35 -4.91 -9.12
C SER A 153 -11.01 -5.05 -8.39
N ALA A 154 -9.89 -4.64 -8.99
CA ALA A 154 -8.58 -4.74 -8.38
C ALA A 154 -8.48 -3.84 -7.13
N PRO A 155 -8.07 -4.37 -5.95
CA PRO A 155 -7.98 -3.59 -4.70
C PRO A 155 -6.70 -2.74 -4.65
N VAL A 156 -6.32 -2.16 -5.78
CA VAL A 156 -5.16 -1.27 -5.95
C VAL A 156 -5.55 -0.11 -6.86
N VAL A 157 -4.98 1.03 -6.64
CA VAL A 157 -5.13 2.20 -7.50
C VAL A 157 -4.38 1.95 -8.80
N ILE A 158 -5.08 2.03 -9.93
CA ILE A 158 -4.50 1.87 -11.27
C ILE A 158 -4.83 3.10 -12.10
N ALA A 159 -3.82 3.68 -12.75
CA ALA A 159 -3.99 4.73 -13.73
C ALA A 159 -3.01 4.56 -14.89
N LEU A 160 -3.47 4.85 -16.11
CA LEU A 160 -2.65 4.92 -17.29
C LEU A 160 -2.50 6.38 -17.69
N LEU A 161 -1.28 6.87 -17.79
CA LEU A 161 -0.97 8.26 -18.11
C LEU A 161 -0.31 8.36 -19.49
N ASP A 162 -0.64 9.42 -20.22
CA ASP A 162 0.02 9.75 -21.48
C ASP A 162 1.40 10.39 -21.26
N GLU A 163 2.06 10.78 -22.34
CA GLU A 163 3.38 11.44 -22.32
C GLU A 163 3.38 12.79 -21.58
N ASN A 164 2.21 13.42 -21.43
CA ASN A 164 2.01 14.67 -20.71
C ASN A 164 1.53 14.45 -19.27
N GLU A 165 1.58 13.19 -18.79
CA GLU A 165 1.14 12.78 -17.44
C GLU A 165 -0.36 12.99 -17.20
N LYS A 166 -1.14 13.10 -18.28
CA LYS A 166 -2.59 13.16 -18.18
C LYS A 166 -3.16 11.74 -18.09
N VAL A 167 -4.09 11.52 -17.18
CA VAL A 167 -4.78 10.24 -17.01
C VAL A 167 -5.66 9.97 -18.22
N VAL A 168 -5.40 8.82 -18.87
CA VAL A 168 -6.16 8.31 -20.03
C VAL A 168 -7.13 7.22 -19.60
N LEU A 169 -6.75 6.42 -18.60
CA LEU A 169 -7.57 5.35 -18.04
C LEU A 169 -7.31 5.29 -16.52
N ASP A 170 -8.37 5.07 -15.79
CA ASP A 170 -8.33 4.88 -14.34
C ASP A 170 -9.31 3.76 -13.92
N ASN A 171 -9.14 3.23 -12.72
CA ASN A 171 -10.04 2.25 -12.15
C ASN A 171 -10.87 2.83 -10.98
N HIS A 172 -11.80 2.02 -10.45
CA HIS A 172 -12.67 2.42 -9.35
C HIS A 172 -11.92 2.91 -8.12
N GLU A 173 -10.82 2.26 -7.70
CA GLU A 173 -10.02 2.67 -6.54
C GLU A 173 -9.28 4.01 -6.77
N TYR A 174 -8.90 4.31 -8.02
CA TYR A 174 -8.36 5.62 -8.37
C TYR A 174 -9.38 6.74 -8.17
N LYS A 175 -10.61 6.56 -8.67
CA LYS A 175 -11.71 7.53 -8.51
C LYS A 175 -12.07 7.76 -7.05
N LYS A 176 -12.04 6.69 -6.26
CA LYS A 176 -12.26 6.77 -4.81
C LYS A 176 -11.17 7.57 -4.12
N LEU A 177 -9.89 7.33 -4.46
CA LEU A 177 -8.78 8.11 -3.94
C LEU A 177 -8.88 9.60 -4.35
N GLN A 178 -9.29 9.90 -5.58
CA GLN A 178 -9.54 11.26 -6.06
C GLN A 178 -10.62 11.97 -5.23
N GLY A 179 -11.70 11.26 -4.88
CA GLY A 179 -12.74 11.77 -3.98
C GLY A 179 -12.19 12.09 -2.59
N ASP A 180 -11.38 11.21 -2.02
CA ASP A 180 -10.75 11.38 -0.71
C ASP A 180 -9.74 12.56 -0.67
N LEU A 181 -9.10 12.86 -1.79
CA LEU A 181 -8.16 13.98 -1.96
C LEU A 181 -8.82 15.29 -2.42
N ARG A 182 -10.15 15.38 -2.40
CA ARG A 182 -10.92 16.57 -2.78
C ARG A 182 -10.63 17.07 -4.19
N MET A 183 -10.70 16.19 -5.16
CA MET A 183 -10.51 16.46 -6.60
C MET A 183 -9.09 16.89 -7.02
N VAL A 184 -8.11 16.81 -6.15
CA VAL A 184 -6.71 16.91 -6.59
C VAL A 184 -6.36 15.62 -7.32
N GLU A 185 -5.70 15.74 -8.49
CA GLU A 185 -5.33 14.59 -9.31
C GLU A 185 -4.33 13.68 -8.58
N PRO A 186 -4.73 12.45 -8.17
CA PRO A 186 -3.87 11.57 -7.38
C PRO A 186 -2.55 11.25 -8.05
N ALA A 187 -2.56 11.02 -9.38
CA ALA A 187 -1.36 10.72 -10.15
C ALA A 187 -0.31 11.82 -10.05
N THR A 188 -0.73 13.08 -10.15
CA THR A 188 0.17 14.25 -10.04
C THR A 188 0.81 14.33 -8.65
N LEU A 189 0.02 14.09 -7.58
CA LEU A 189 0.56 14.09 -6.21
C LEU A 189 1.57 12.95 -6.01
N ILE A 190 1.25 11.76 -6.48
CA ILE A 190 2.12 10.58 -6.40
C ILE A 190 3.44 10.85 -7.12
N LEU A 191 3.40 11.27 -8.38
CA LEU A 191 4.58 11.51 -9.19
C LEU A 191 5.45 12.63 -8.60
N ASN A 192 4.84 13.72 -8.12
CA ASN A 192 5.58 14.82 -7.47
C ASN A 192 6.25 14.36 -6.17
N SER A 193 5.58 13.55 -5.35
CA SER A 193 6.18 13.01 -4.13
C SER A 193 7.38 12.11 -4.44
N ILE A 194 7.28 11.26 -5.47
CA ILE A 194 8.38 10.37 -5.87
C ILE A 194 9.55 11.17 -6.44
N ARG A 195 9.29 12.26 -7.18
CA ARG A 195 10.35 13.14 -7.71
C ARG A 195 11.06 13.93 -6.61
N ALA A 196 10.33 14.36 -5.58
CA ALA A 196 10.94 15.07 -4.45
C ALA A 196 11.96 14.21 -3.68
N ASP A 197 11.74 12.89 -3.64
CA ASP A 197 12.63 11.94 -2.97
C ASP A 197 13.78 11.44 -3.86
N ASN A 198 13.76 11.73 -5.17
CA ASN A 198 14.71 11.18 -6.13
C ASN A 198 15.22 12.29 -7.07
N ASP A 199 16.48 12.67 -6.92
CA ASP A 199 17.17 13.67 -7.75
C ASP A 199 17.43 13.18 -9.20
N GLN A 200 17.24 11.88 -9.45
CA GLN A 200 17.32 11.26 -10.79
C GLN A 200 15.89 11.09 -11.32
N GLY A 201 15.50 11.94 -12.27
CA GLY A 201 14.20 11.89 -12.93
C GLY A 201 13.89 10.53 -13.59
N PHE A 202 12.64 10.33 -14.03
CA PHE A 202 12.16 9.13 -14.75
C PHE A 202 12.73 9.04 -16.18
N ASP A 203 14.02 9.30 -16.39
CA ASP A 203 14.63 9.63 -17.70
C ASP A 203 14.77 8.47 -18.70
N LEU A 204 14.54 7.22 -18.28
CA LEU A 204 14.58 6.07 -19.18
C LEU A 204 13.16 5.63 -19.55
N ARG A 205 12.60 6.26 -20.59
CA ARG A 205 11.31 5.88 -21.19
C ARG A 205 11.47 4.67 -22.12
N GLU A 206 11.74 3.50 -21.54
CA GLU A 206 11.82 2.24 -22.27
C GLU A 206 10.65 1.34 -21.94
N THR A 207 9.97 0.83 -22.96
CA THR A 207 8.84 -0.10 -22.82
C THR A 207 9.22 -1.34 -22.01
N GLY A 208 8.38 -1.68 -21.01
CA GLY A 208 8.59 -2.84 -20.14
C GLY A 208 9.57 -2.61 -19.00
N ARG A 209 10.17 -1.42 -18.88
CA ARG A 209 10.99 -1.05 -17.73
C ARG A 209 10.21 -0.28 -16.69
N TYR A 210 10.55 -0.52 -15.42
CA TYR A 210 10.05 0.28 -14.31
C TYR A 210 10.63 1.69 -14.39
N ALA A 211 9.76 2.69 -14.41
CA ALA A 211 10.16 4.08 -14.16
C ALA A 211 10.55 4.24 -12.67
N PHE A 212 9.81 3.55 -11.80
CA PHE A 212 10.08 3.40 -10.36
C PHE A 212 9.37 2.16 -9.85
N SER A 213 9.87 1.55 -8.78
CA SER A 213 9.29 0.34 -8.18
C SER A 213 9.25 0.47 -6.67
N GLU A 214 8.11 0.06 -6.08
CA GLU A 214 7.87 -0.05 -4.64
C GLU A 214 8.25 1.21 -3.83
N ARG A 215 8.00 2.39 -4.40
CA ARG A 215 8.23 3.65 -3.70
C ARG A 215 7.11 3.91 -2.70
N GLU A 216 7.49 4.03 -1.43
CA GLU A 216 6.54 4.38 -0.39
C GLU A 216 6.31 5.88 -0.37
N ILE A 217 5.05 6.29 -0.44
CA ILE A 217 4.63 7.68 -0.33
C ILE A 217 3.58 7.84 0.76
N ARG A 218 3.60 9.02 1.34
CA ARG A 218 2.60 9.46 2.30
C ARG A 218 1.68 10.48 1.63
N LEU A 219 0.38 10.24 1.69
CA LEU A 219 -0.64 11.18 1.22
C LEU A 219 -1.52 11.61 2.39
N ASP A 220 -1.68 12.91 2.55
CA ASP A 220 -2.61 13.48 3.53
C ASP A 220 -3.99 13.59 2.87
N SER A 221 -4.94 12.75 3.31
CA SER A 221 -6.31 12.73 2.83
C SER A 221 -7.27 13.29 3.89
N HIS A 222 -8.51 13.52 3.49
CA HIS A 222 -9.56 13.97 4.42
C HIS A 222 -9.83 12.95 5.55
N ALA A 223 -9.63 11.67 5.27
CA ALA A 223 -9.78 10.58 6.23
C ALA A 223 -8.53 10.36 7.12
N GLY A 224 -7.48 11.19 6.95
CA GLY A 224 -6.21 11.09 7.66
C GLY A 224 -5.04 10.73 6.75
N VAL A 225 -3.91 10.42 7.38
CA VAL A 225 -2.68 10.02 6.68
C VAL A 225 -2.82 8.63 6.10
N ARG A 226 -2.57 8.49 4.80
CA ARG A 226 -2.55 7.21 4.07
C ARG A 226 -1.17 6.94 3.48
N TRP A 227 -0.76 5.69 3.51
CA TRP A 227 0.50 5.25 2.94
C TRP A 227 0.26 4.36 1.74
N PHE A 228 1.03 4.58 0.68
CA PHE A 228 0.95 3.82 -0.56
C PHE A 228 2.34 3.33 -0.97
N SER A 229 2.39 2.09 -1.46
CA SER A 229 3.53 1.56 -2.20
C SER A 229 3.22 1.71 -3.68
N CYS A 230 4.00 2.50 -4.40
CA CYS A 230 3.76 2.92 -5.77
C CYS A 230 4.80 2.33 -6.72
N SER A 231 4.34 1.87 -7.89
CA SER A 231 5.19 1.42 -8.99
C SER A 231 4.70 2.02 -10.31
N GLY A 232 5.63 2.41 -11.17
CA GLY A 232 5.35 2.93 -12.50
C GLY A 232 6.08 2.12 -13.56
N ILE A 233 5.38 1.70 -14.61
CA ILE A 233 5.91 0.90 -15.71
C ILE A 233 5.58 1.57 -17.03
N TRP A 234 6.59 1.72 -17.91
CA TRP A 234 6.36 2.21 -19.25
C TRP A 234 5.77 1.12 -20.14
N VAL A 235 4.61 1.38 -20.73
CA VAL A 235 3.90 0.50 -21.66
C VAL A 235 3.69 1.20 -23.00
N GLN A 236 3.82 0.44 -24.08
CA GLN A 236 3.60 0.93 -25.44
C GLN A 236 2.37 0.26 -26.02
N ARG A 237 1.54 1.02 -26.73
CA ARG A 237 0.46 0.48 -27.53
C ARG A 237 1.04 -0.37 -28.66
N LYS A 238 0.64 -1.65 -28.76
CA LYS A 238 0.96 -2.48 -29.94
C LYS A 238 0.08 -1.99 -31.08
N GLU A 239 0.70 -1.40 -32.11
CA GLU A 239 0.00 -1.04 -33.34
C GLU A 239 -0.25 -2.30 -34.18
N ASN A 240 -1.44 -2.40 -34.78
CA ASN A 240 -1.68 -3.32 -35.88
C ASN A 240 -0.95 -2.77 -37.13
N GLU A 241 -0.42 -3.65 -37.97
CA GLU A 241 0.33 -3.28 -39.20
C GLU A 241 -0.43 -2.31 -40.12
N VAL A 242 -1.75 -2.37 -40.11
CA VAL A 242 -2.64 -1.50 -40.90
C VAL A 242 -2.72 -0.09 -40.33
N ASP A 243 -2.75 0.08 -39.00
CA ASP A 243 -2.77 1.38 -38.33
C ASP A 243 -1.43 2.09 -38.43
N ALA A 244 -0.33 1.34 -38.49
CA ALA A 244 1.02 1.86 -38.66
C ALA A 244 1.21 2.57 -40.02
N PHE A 245 0.38 2.26 -41.02
CA PHE A 245 0.40 2.93 -42.34
C PHE A 245 -0.22 4.33 -42.30
N PHE A 246 -1.24 4.54 -41.42
CA PHE A 246 -1.97 5.81 -41.33
C PHE A 246 -1.49 6.73 -40.22
N ASN A 247 -0.95 6.19 -39.10
CA ASN A 247 -0.57 6.99 -37.92
C ASN A 247 0.60 6.35 -37.16
N ARG A 248 1.84 6.68 -37.50
CA ARG A 248 3.03 6.32 -36.71
C ARG A 248 3.10 7.19 -35.46
N ARG A 249 2.27 6.96 -34.47
CA ARG A 249 2.46 7.50 -33.13
C ARG A 249 2.97 6.38 -32.23
N LYS A 250 4.21 6.49 -31.77
CA LYS A 250 4.73 5.69 -30.65
C LYS A 250 4.06 6.24 -29.39
N ASP A 251 2.81 5.88 -29.16
CA ASP A 251 2.14 6.28 -27.94
C ASP A 251 2.72 5.48 -26.78
N LEU A 252 3.56 6.12 -25.98
CA LEU A 252 4.14 5.57 -24.76
C LEU A 252 3.30 6.04 -23.58
N TYR A 253 2.90 5.11 -22.75
CA TYR A 253 2.09 5.37 -21.56
C TYR A 253 2.82 4.94 -20.29
N LEU A 254 2.58 5.65 -19.20
CA LEU A 254 3.02 5.25 -17.87
C LEU A 254 1.86 4.55 -17.14
N LEU A 255 1.98 3.26 -16.89
CA LEU A 255 1.07 2.52 -16.01
C LEU A 255 1.50 2.76 -14.56
N LEU A 256 0.70 3.50 -13.82
CA LEU A 256 0.84 3.75 -12.40
C LEU A 256 0.00 2.77 -11.61
N VAL A 257 0.64 2.06 -10.69
CA VAL A 257 -0.03 1.17 -9.73
C VAL A 257 0.34 1.61 -8.32
N ALA A 258 -0.65 1.88 -7.47
CA ALA A 258 -0.42 2.23 -6.07
C ALA A 258 -1.28 1.35 -5.15
N LYS A 259 -0.60 0.63 -4.26
CA LYS A 259 -1.21 -0.23 -3.26
C LYS A 259 -1.22 0.48 -1.90
N GLU A 260 -2.38 0.58 -1.28
CA GLU A 260 -2.47 1.13 0.06
C GLU A 260 -1.85 0.18 1.10
N THR A 261 -0.89 0.69 1.88
CA THR A 261 -0.16 -0.05 2.91
C THR A 261 -0.46 0.44 4.33
N THR A 262 -1.36 1.41 4.51
CA THR A 262 -1.68 2.05 5.79
C THR A 262 -2.00 1.04 6.89
N ARG A 263 -2.89 0.08 6.63
CA ARG A 263 -3.28 -0.94 7.61
C ARG A 263 -2.14 -1.91 7.92
N GLN A 264 -1.39 -2.31 6.90
CA GLN A 264 -0.26 -3.22 7.04
C GLN A 264 0.83 -2.57 7.89
N ARG A 265 1.16 -1.31 7.63
CA ARG A 265 2.11 -0.52 8.42
C ARG A 265 1.68 -0.35 9.87
N ALA A 266 0.42 0.00 10.10
CA ALA A 266 -0.12 0.09 11.46
C ALA A 266 -0.08 -1.24 12.22
N ALA A 267 -0.34 -2.36 11.55
CA ALA A 267 -0.24 -3.69 12.15
C ALA A 267 1.21 -4.06 12.47
N GLN A 268 2.16 -3.79 11.59
CA GLN A 268 3.59 -4.02 11.82
C GLN A 268 4.09 -3.20 13.00
N GLU A 269 3.72 -1.92 13.09
CA GLU A 269 4.10 -1.04 14.18
C GLU A 269 3.53 -1.51 15.52
N LYS A 270 2.26 -1.93 15.56
CA LYS A 270 1.67 -2.55 16.75
C LYS A 270 2.44 -3.80 17.20
N THR A 271 2.82 -4.67 16.25
CA THR A 271 3.59 -5.87 16.54
C THR A 271 4.97 -5.51 17.07
N ARG A 272 5.64 -4.52 16.48
CA ARG A 272 6.94 -4.00 16.94
C ARG A 272 6.86 -3.50 18.38
N ILE A 273 5.86 -2.66 18.68
CA ILE A 273 5.65 -2.12 20.02
C ILE A 273 5.34 -3.25 21.01
N ALA A 274 4.50 -4.20 20.65
CA ALA A 274 4.18 -5.35 21.54
C ALA A 274 5.42 -6.22 21.85
N LEU A 275 6.27 -6.46 20.84
CA LEU A 275 7.53 -7.18 21.02
C LEU A 275 8.47 -6.43 21.96
N LEU A 276 8.66 -5.13 21.78
CA LEU A 276 9.48 -4.30 22.66
C LEU A 276 8.93 -4.30 24.09
N GLN A 277 7.61 -4.22 24.28
CA GLN A 277 6.99 -4.31 25.60
C GLN A 277 7.25 -5.66 26.27
N ALA A 278 7.14 -6.76 25.52
CA ALA A 278 7.41 -8.11 26.06
C ALA A 278 8.88 -8.28 26.48
N MET A 279 9.81 -7.81 25.66
CA MET A 279 11.25 -7.84 25.98
C MET A 279 11.56 -7.03 27.23
N MET A 280 11.05 -5.80 27.33
CA MET A 280 11.26 -4.94 28.50
C MET A 280 10.60 -5.50 29.76
N ALA A 281 9.44 -6.15 29.65
CA ALA A 281 8.78 -6.80 30.79
C ALA A 281 9.61 -7.97 31.33
N GLU A 282 10.23 -8.76 30.45
CA GLU A 282 11.10 -9.86 30.85
C GLU A 282 12.40 -9.35 31.53
N ASP A 283 13.04 -8.31 30.95
CA ASP A 283 14.22 -7.69 31.54
C ASP A 283 13.92 -7.10 32.93
N ASN A 284 12.79 -6.37 33.07
CA ASN A 284 12.33 -5.84 34.34
C ASN A 284 12.07 -6.95 35.38
N ARG A 285 11.53 -8.11 34.95
CA ARG A 285 11.31 -9.27 35.84
C ARG A 285 12.63 -9.85 36.36
N ILE A 286 13.62 -9.98 35.46
CA ILE A 286 14.95 -10.47 35.82
C ILE A 286 15.64 -9.50 36.78
N ASP A 287 15.59 -8.19 36.48
CA ASP A 287 16.20 -7.17 37.36
C ASP A 287 15.51 -7.11 38.71
N GLY A 288 14.19 -7.20 38.80
CA GLY A 288 13.46 -7.26 40.05
C GLY A 288 13.79 -8.48 40.89
N LEU A 289 13.95 -9.67 40.29
CA LEU A 289 14.42 -10.88 40.99
C LEU A 289 15.84 -10.72 41.52
N ARG A 290 16.73 -10.18 40.68
CA ARG A 290 18.13 -9.93 41.04
C ARG A 290 18.24 -8.98 42.22
N GLU A 291 17.52 -7.89 42.20
CA GLU A 291 17.48 -6.89 43.26
C GLU A 291 16.97 -7.48 44.56
N THR A 292 15.85 -8.23 44.50
CA THR A 292 15.27 -8.88 45.67
C THR A 292 16.24 -9.90 46.31
N LEU A 293 16.88 -10.74 45.48
CA LEU A 293 17.86 -11.71 45.92
C LEU A 293 19.11 -11.04 46.48
N SER A 294 19.62 -10.00 45.84
CA SER A 294 20.80 -9.25 46.31
C SER A 294 20.49 -8.57 47.65
N ALA A 295 19.32 -7.98 47.82
CA ALA A 295 18.91 -7.40 49.12
C ALA A 295 18.76 -8.45 50.21
N ALA A 296 18.25 -9.64 49.91
CA ALA A 296 18.14 -10.76 50.86
C ALA A 296 19.51 -11.26 51.27
N ILE A 297 20.44 -11.45 50.32
CA ILE A 297 21.83 -11.85 50.58
C ILE A 297 22.52 -10.85 51.51
N PHE A 298 22.41 -9.54 51.18
CA PHE A 298 23.03 -8.50 52.01
C PHE A 298 22.50 -8.51 53.45
N LYS A 299 21.19 -8.75 53.65
CA LYS A 299 20.62 -8.87 55.00
C LYS A 299 21.09 -10.10 55.76
N ILE A 300 21.46 -11.19 55.07
CA ILE A 300 22.01 -12.42 55.69
C ILE A 300 23.50 -12.26 55.94
N GLU A 301 24.27 -11.61 55.09
CA GLU A 301 25.69 -11.37 55.25
C GLU A 301 26.05 -10.54 56.48
N GLY A 302 25.21 -9.56 56.85
CA GLY A 302 25.39 -8.74 58.04
C GLY A 302 25.53 -9.59 59.31
N PRO A 303 24.53 -10.38 59.72
CA PRO A 303 24.60 -11.29 60.84
C PRO A 303 25.75 -12.34 60.78
N VAL A 304 25.99 -12.89 59.55
CA VAL A 304 27.07 -13.87 59.32
C VAL A 304 28.43 -13.24 59.60
N ASN A 305 28.67 -12.01 59.17
CA ASN A 305 29.90 -11.28 59.43
C ASN A 305 30.08 -10.94 60.91
N VAL A 306 28.98 -10.60 61.61
CA VAL A 306 29.02 -10.39 63.08
C VAL A 306 29.37 -11.69 63.83
N MET A 307 28.74 -12.83 63.44
CA MET A 307 29.09 -14.15 64.02
C MET A 307 30.55 -14.53 63.78
N ALA A 308 31.05 -14.28 62.53
CA ALA A 308 32.47 -14.50 62.21
C ALA A 308 33.44 -13.68 63.12
N SER A 309 33.09 -12.42 63.37
CA SER A 309 33.86 -11.53 64.23
C SER A 309 33.84 -11.97 65.68
N ILE A 310 32.70 -12.42 66.20
CA ILE A 310 32.55 -12.96 67.56
C ILE A 310 33.37 -14.25 67.68
N LEU A 311 33.30 -15.16 66.74
CA LEU A 311 34.02 -16.42 66.71
C LEU A 311 35.53 -16.16 66.74
N ALA A 312 36.05 -15.28 65.86
CA ALA A 312 37.47 -14.92 65.84
C ALA A 312 37.96 -14.30 67.17
N THR A 313 37.07 -13.69 67.96
CA THR A 313 37.37 -13.14 69.25
C THR A 313 37.40 -14.24 70.34
N LEU A 314 36.48 -15.21 70.24
CA LEU A 314 36.43 -16.38 71.12
C LEU A 314 37.65 -17.33 70.96
N GLU A 315 38.02 -17.62 69.71
CA GLU A 315 39.19 -18.44 69.38
C GLU A 315 40.51 -17.87 69.91
N ARG A 316 40.59 -16.53 69.99
CA ARG A 316 41.75 -15.87 70.62
C ARG A 316 41.80 -15.99 72.13
N ARG A 317 40.68 -16.30 72.79
CA ARG A 317 40.58 -16.35 74.27
C ARG A 317 40.66 -17.78 74.87
N THR A 318 40.16 -18.76 74.09
CA THR A 318 40.08 -20.16 74.58
C THR A 318 40.50 -21.11 73.47
N ALA A 319 41.77 -21.56 73.52
CA ALA A 319 42.27 -22.62 72.65
C ALA A 319 41.71 -23.97 73.13
N ASN A 320 40.82 -24.65 72.37
CA ASN A 320 40.19 -25.96 72.58
C ASN A 320 38.78 -25.97 73.22
N ASP A 321 37.92 -25.08 72.91
CA ASP A 321 36.50 -25.17 73.29
C ASP A 321 35.68 -25.90 72.20
N PRO A 322 35.00 -27.02 72.52
CA PRO A 322 34.15 -27.75 71.61
C PRO A 322 32.97 -26.89 71.05
N THR A 323 32.61 -25.86 71.80
CA THR A 323 31.60 -24.88 71.38
C THR A 323 32.09 -24.02 70.20
N GLY A 324 33.41 -23.71 70.15
CA GLY A 324 33.98 -22.95 69.02
C GLY A 324 33.99 -23.75 67.72
N ALA A 325 34.26 -25.07 67.78
CA ALA A 325 34.25 -25.93 66.64
C ALA A 325 32.83 -26.04 66.00
N ALA A 326 31.77 -26.19 66.82
CA ALA A 326 30.38 -26.24 66.36
C ALA A 326 29.94 -24.92 65.76
N LEU A 327 30.35 -23.78 66.34
CA LEU A 327 30.04 -22.44 65.73
C LEU A 327 30.79 -22.21 64.44
N THR A 328 32.01 -22.72 64.26
CA THR A 328 32.75 -22.65 63.00
C THR A 328 32.03 -23.42 61.90
N GLU A 329 31.53 -24.63 62.20
CA GLU A 329 30.75 -25.45 61.21
C GLU A 329 29.46 -24.75 60.76
N VAL A 330 28.74 -24.16 61.73
CA VAL A 330 27.50 -23.37 61.36
C VAL A 330 27.83 -22.15 60.52
N LEU A 331 28.94 -21.46 60.86
CA LEU A 331 29.37 -20.29 60.08
C LEU A 331 29.76 -20.65 58.62
N GLU A 332 30.50 -21.77 58.46
CA GLU A 332 30.87 -22.26 57.13
C GLU A 332 29.61 -22.71 56.33
N ALA A 333 28.64 -23.37 56.96
CA ALA A 333 27.38 -23.73 56.37
C ALA A 333 26.62 -22.48 55.94
N CYS A 334 26.57 -21.43 56.77
CA CYS A 334 25.94 -20.15 56.41
C CYS A 334 26.62 -19.46 55.20
N LYS A 335 27.97 -19.42 55.20
CA LYS A 335 28.75 -18.88 54.07
C LYS A 335 28.52 -19.65 52.78
N ALA A 336 28.50 -20.99 52.86
CA ALA A 336 28.19 -21.85 51.71
C ALA A 336 26.79 -21.59 51.16
N THR A 337 25.80 -21.40 52.04
CA THR A 337 24.43 -21.07 51.65
C THR A 337 24.35 -19.71 50.94
N VAL A 338 25.05 -18.70 51.48
CA VAL A 338 25.14 -17.37 50.83
C VAL A 338 25.83 -17.46 49.48
N ALA A 339 26.91 -18.22 49.37
CA ALA A 339 27.60 -18.45 48.08
C ALA A 339 26.70 -19.15 47.07
N SER A 340 25.92 -20.16 47.51
CA SER A 340 24.92 -20.85 46.66
C SER A 340 23.80 -19.90 46.20
N LEU A 341 23.29 -19.04 47.09
CA LEU A 341 22.29 -18.04 46.73
C LEU A 341 22.84 -17.01 45.72
N ARG A 342 24.11 -16.62 45.86
CA ARG A 342 24.78 -15.75 44.87
C ARG A 342 24.86 -16.39 43.49
N SER A 343 25.12 -17.70 43.38
CA SER A 343 25.20 -18.40 42.10
C SER A 343 23.86 -18.59 41.41
N VAL A 344 22.75 -18.45 42.13
CA VAL A 344 21.37 -18.51 41.56
C VAL A 344 20.92 -17.17 41.03
N ILE A 345 21.60 -16.06 41.37
CA ILE A 345 21.27 -14.74 40.81
C ILE A 345 21.48 -14.81 39.31
N PRO A 346 20.42 -14.53 38.48
CA PRO A 346 20.55 -14.55 37.06
C PRO A 346 21.64 -13.56 36.60
N GLU A 347 22.60 -14.04 35.81
CA GLU A 347 23.49 -13.12 35.11
C GLU A 347 22.72 -12.31 34.10
N HIS A 348 23.06 -11.05 33.94
CA HIS A 348 22.53 -10.28 32.81
C HIS A 348 22.88 -11.03 31.54
N ARG A 349 21.86 -11.31 30.68
CA ARG A 349 22.16 -11.66 29.30
C ARG A 349 23.04 -10.53 28.77
N SER A 350 24.29 -10.85 28.47
CA SER A 350 25.23 -9.86 27.92
C SER A 350 24.70 -9.40 26.54
N GLU A 351 23.91 -8.34 26.56
CA GLU A 351 23.56 -7.65 25.34
C GLU A 351 24.86 -7.13 24.71
N SER A 352 25.09 -7.39 23.42
CA SER A 352 26.28 -6.90 22.74
C SER A 352 26.20 -5.38 22.56
N LEU A 353 27.34 -4.71 22.79
CA LEU A 353 27.47 -3.30 22.42
C LEU A 353 27.26 -3.13 20.89
N SER A 354 26.45 -2.20 20.51
CA SER A 354 26.17 -1.87 19.11
C SER A 354 26.15 -0.35 18.89
N ALA A 355 26.30 0.07 17.64
CA ALA A 355 26.13 1.47 17.28
C ALA A 355 24.64 1.84 17.33
N VAL A 356 24.23 2.63 18.31
CA VAL A 356 22.86 2.97 18.62
C VAL A 356 22.57 4.42 18.28
N ASN A 357 21.48 4.67 17.54
CA ASN A 357 20.93 6.00 17.36
C ASN A 357 20.00 6.33 18.54
N VAL A 358 20.41 7.30 19.36
CA VAL A 358 19.66 7.69 20.57
C VAL A 358 18.26 8.25 20.24
N ASN A 359 18.09 8.89 19.08
CA ASN A 359 16.75 9.36 18.64
C ASN A 359 15.78 8.21 18.39
N GLU A 360 16.26 7.09 17.84
CA GLU A 360 15.42 5.90 17.63
C GLU A 360 15.01 5.27 18.97
N VAL A 361 15.97 5.12 19.88
CA VAL A 361 15.70 4.61 21.23
C VAL A 361 14.69 5.49 21.96
N MET A 362 14.85 6.80 21.88
CA MET A 362 13.94 7.74 22.53
C MET A 362 12.53 7.68 21.90
N ARG A 363 12.44 7.55 20.58
CA ARG A 363 11.16 7.36 19.87
C ARG A 363 10.46 6.09 20.33
N ASP A 364 11.18 4.95 20.37
CA ASP A 364 10.64 3.70 20.91
C ASP A 364 10.06 3.88 22.32
N VAL A 365 10.77 4.60 23.19
CA VAL A 365 10.33 4.83 24.57
C VAL A 365 9.10 5.74 24.64
N LEU A 366 9.04 6.79 23.84
CA LEU A 366 7.87 7.67 23.73
C LEU A 366 6.65 6.91 23.22
N ASP A 367 6.81 6.06 22.20
CA ASP A 367 5.76 5.20 21.67
C ASP A 367 5.24 4.21 22.72
N LEU A 368 6.15 3.57 23.46
CA LEU A 368 5.85 2.64 24.56
C LEU A 368 5.07 3.30 25.71
N THR A 369 5.33 4.57 25.99
CA THR A 369 4.73 5.31 27.11
C THR A 369 3.52 6.14 26.68
N THR A 370 3.19 6.20 25.38
CA THR A 370 2.11 7.02 24.81
C THR A 370 0.77 6.77 25.49
N THR A 371 0.37 5.51 25.69
CA THR A 371 -0.90 5.16 26.35
C THR A 371 -0.97 5.72 27.77
N ARG A 372 0.14 5.68 28.49
CA ARG A 372 0.24 6.20 29.86
C ARG A 372 0.20 7.72 29.87
N MET A 373 0.89 8.38 28.97
CA MET A 373 0.90 9.84 28.80
C MET A 373 -0.49 10.37 28.45
N LEU A 374 -1.19 9.72 27.51
CA LEU A 374 -2.56 10.07 27.15
C LEU A 374 -3.53 9.89 28.32
N ALA A 375 -3.46 8.77 29.06
CA ALA A 375 -4.28 8.52 30.23
C ALA A 375 -4.04 9.54 31.36
N SER A 376 -2.83 10.07 31.46
CA SER A 376 -2.43 11.07 32.45
C SER A 376 -2.61 12.52 31.97
N GLY A 377 -3.03 12.73 30.71
CA GLY A 377 -3.20 14.08 30.14
C GLY A 377 -1.88 14.85 30.03
N VAL A 378 -0.76 14.16 29.73
CA VAL A 378 0.57 14.77 29.58
C VAL A 378 0.76 15.21 28.13
N SER A 379 1.11 16.47 27.92
CA SER A 379 1.50 17.04 26.62
C SER A 379 2.99 16.79 26.39
N VAL A 380 3.35 16.20 25.24
CA VAL A 380 4.73 15.84 24.92
C VAL A 380 5.30 16.76 23.84
N HIS A 381 6.44 17.37 24.12
CA HIS A 381 7.20 18.19 23.19
C HIS A 381 8.52 17.50 22.83
N TRP A 382 8.52 16.70 21.76
CA TRP A 382 9.69 16.01 21.26
C TRP A 382 10.47 16.86 20.25
N ARG A 383 11.72 17.19 20.55
CA ARG A 383 12.61 18.02 19.73
C ARG A 383 13.94 17.30 19.46
N PRO A 384 13.96 16.35 18.51
CA PRO A 384 15.20 15.68 18.14
C PRO A 384 16.08 16.56 17.26
N GLN A 385 17.40 16.47 17.43
CA GLN A 385 18.34 16.98 16.44
C GLN A 385 18.30 16.08 15.21
N ALA A 386 18.21 16.66 14.00
CA ALA A 386 17.99 15.92 12.76
C ALA A 386 19.10 14.92 12.42
N VAL A 387 20.36 15.28 12.66
CA VAL A 387 21.53 14.41 12.47
C VAL A 387 22.21 14.17 13.81
N MET A 388 22.23 12.90 14.25
CA MET A 388 22.77 12.49 15.52
C MET A 388 23.86 11.43 15.32
N PRO A 389 25.06 11.58 15.92
CA PRO A 389 26.06 10.53 15.90
C PRO A 389 25.58 9.31 16.70
N SER A 390 25.99 8.11 16.26
CA SER A 390 25.71 6.88 17.01
C SER A 390 26.56 6.79 18.26
N VAL A 391 25.96 6.22 19.30
CA VAL A 391 26.64 5.90 20.59
C VAL A 391 26.87 4.39 20.63
N ASN A 392 28.03 3.94 21.07
CA ASN A 392 28.31 2.52 21.30
C ASN A 392 27.68 2.08 22.62
N ALA A 393 26.53 1.43 22.57
CA ALA A 393 25.69 1.18 23.73
C ALA A 393 24.94 -0.15 23.67
N HIS A 394 24.32 -0.52 24.80
CA HIS A 394 23.35 -1.61 24.91
C HIS A 394 21.91 -1.05 24.65
N PRO A 395 21.27 -1.33 23.51
CA PRO A 395 20.00 -0.68 23.12
C PRO A 395 18.88 -0.86 24.15
N ASN A 396 18.70 -2.08 24.68
CA ASN A 396 17.62 -2.34 25.64
C ASN A 396 17.86 -1.65 26.98
N ARG A 397 19.12 -1.60 27.43
CA ARG A 397 19.47 -0.88 28.66
C ARG A 397 19.19 0.62 28.54
N LEU A 398 19.52 1.23 27.39
CA LEU A 398 19.16 2.62 27.14
C LEU A 398 17.64 2.83 27.10
N ARG A 399 16.87 1.90 26.47
CA ARG A 399 15.40 1.98 26.48
C ARG A 399 14.84 1.91 27.90
N MET A 400 15.33 0.99 28.72
CA MET A 400 14.88 0.85 30.11
C MET A 400 15.20 2.11 30.93
N MET A 401 16.42 2.63 30.79
CA MET A 401 16.86 3.85 31.45
C MET A 401 15.96 5.05 31.07
N PHE A 402 15.80 5.33 29.77
CA PHE A 402 14.98 6.45 29.33
C PHE A 402 13.51 6.27 29.70
N LYS A 403 13.00 5.02 29.64
CA LYS A 403 11.64 4.73 30.11
C LYS A 403 11.49 5.05 31.60
N ALA A 404 12.44 4.68 32.44
CA ALA A 404 12.41 5.00 33.86
C ALA A 404 12.40 6.52 34.12
N LEU A 405 13.17 7.29 33.34
CA LEU A 405 13.19 8.75 33.44
C LEU A 405 11.84 9.36 33.05
N ILE A 406 11.24 8.89 31.93
CA ILE A 406 9.92 9.35 31.46
C ILE A 406 8.83 8.94 32.44
N ASP A 407 8.84 7.71 32.95
CA ASP A 407 7.87 7.26 33.95
C ASP A 407 7.97 8.10 35.23
N ASN A 408 9.18 8.43 35.69
CA ASN A 408 9.38 9.31 36.85
C ASN A 408 8.83 10.72 36.61
N ALA A 409 9.00 11.27 35.41
CA ALA A 409 8.45 12.56 35.01
C ALA A 409 6.92 12.54 35.02
N ILE A 410 6.29 11.51 34.41
CA ILE A 410 4.82 11.33 34.42
C ILE A 410 4.30 11.22 35.85
N ASP A 411 4.97 10.45 36.71
CA ASP A 411 4.59 10.27 38.10
C ASP A 411 4.73 11.58 38.91
N ALA A 412 5.72 12.38 38.61
CA ALA A 412 5.90 13.69 39.24
C ALA A 412 4.75 14.64 38.90
N MET A 413 4.32 14.64 37.63
CA MET A 413 3.21 15.47 37.16
C MET A 413 1.82 14.95 37.59
N ASN A 414 1.70 13.67 37.95
CA ASN A 414 0.45 13.08 38.45
C ASN A 414 0.16 13.37 39.93
N ILE A 415 0.98 14.18 40.61
CA ILE A 415 0.73 14.57 42.00
C ILE A 415 -0.59 15.35 42.06
N LYS A 416 -1.42 15.04 43.04
CA LYS A 416 -2.76 15.64 43.25
C LYS A 416 -2.67 17.17 43.28
N GLY A 417 -3.38 17.83 42.38
CA GLY A 417 -3.43 19.30 42.30
C GLY A 417 -2.51 19.93 41.25
N TRP A 418 -1.61 19.17 40.63
CA TRP A 418 -0.75 19.68 39.57
C TRP A 418 -1.56 19.83 38.27
N ARG A 419 -1.62 21.03 37.70
CA ARG A 419 -2.47 21.34 36.54
C ARG A 419 -1.72 21.31 35.21
N GLU A 420 -0.46 21.77 35.19
CA GLU A 420 0.37 21.76 34.01
C GLU A 420 1.13 20.45 33.90
N ARG A 421 1.00 19.76 32.78
CA ARG A 421 1.58 18.43 32.55
C ARG A 421 2.30 18.41 31.23
N ASP A 422 3.42 19.13 31.17
CA ASP A 422 4.26 19.24 29.99
C ASP A 422 5.54 18.43 30.18
N LEU A 423 5.76 17.49 29.25
CA LEU A 423 6.99 16.72 29.15
C LEU A 423 7.75 17.20 27.92
N ARG A 424 8.94 17.76 28.12
CA ARG A 424 9.80 18.20 27.04
C ARG A 424 11.01 17.28 26.94
N VAL A 425 11.23 16.70 25.76
CA VAL A 425 12.38 15.83 25.49
C VAL A 425 13.16 16.42 24.34
N THR A 426 14.46 16.64 24.55
CA THR A 426 15.36 17.23 23.56
C THR A 426 16.61 16.39 23.43
N THR A 427 17.10 16.19 22.21
CA THR A 427 18.40 15.58 21.97
C THR A 427 19.31 16.55 21.23
N GLN A 428 20.57 16.56 21.59
CA GLN A 428 21.59 17.38 20.92
C GLN A 428 22.94 16.66 20.90
N SER A 429 23.78 17.01 19.93
CA SER A 429 25.15 16.50 19.84
C SER A 429 26.14 17.57 20.24
N GLY A 430 27.07 17.19 21.11
CA GLY A 430 28.21 18.01 21.51
C GLY A 430 29.53 17.48 20.95
N SER A 431 30.65 18.03 21.40
CA SER A 431 31.99 17.59 21.00
C SER A 431 32.28 16.17 21.50
N GLY A 432 31.94 15.16 20.68
CA GLY A 432 32.19 13.76 20.99
C GLY A 432 31.20 13.12 21.97
N CYS A 433 30.04 13.72 22.18
CA CYS A 433 28.98 13.19 23.04
C CYS A 433 27.59 13.45 22.45
N VAL A 434 26.63 12.67 22.92
CA VAL A 434 25.19 12.85 22.69
C VAL A 434 24.58 13.23 24.03
N GLU A 435 23.77 14.27 24.03
CA GLU A 435 23.06 14.75 25.19
C GLU A 435 21.56 14.57 25.00
N VAL A 436 20.91 14.03 26.06
CA VAL A 436 19.46 13.87 26.13
C VAL A 436 18.96 14.63 27.35
N ILE A 437 18.01 15.51 27.14
CA ILE A 437 17.40 16.32 28.18
C ILE A 437 15.92 15.94 28.28
N VAL A 438 15.51 15.53 29.48
CA VAL A 438 14.10 15.26 29.83
C VAL A 438 13.67 16.26 30.88
N GLU A 439 12.70 17.09 30.55
CA GLU A 439 12.15 18.11 31.45
C GLU A 439 10.68 17.84 31.71
N ASP A 440 10.28 17.91 32.95
CA ASP A 440 8.88 17.83 33.37
C ASP A 440 8.43 19.14 34.03
N SER A 441 7.14 19.40 33.99
CA SER A 441 6.51 20.55 34.69
C SER A 441 6.02 20.20 36.09
N GLY A 442 6.51 19.13 36.69
CA GLY A 442 6.14 18.68 38.02
C GLY A 442 6.69 19.56 39.15
N PRO A 443 6.62 19.11 40.40
CA PRO A 443 7.07 19.90 41.56
C PRO A 443 8.60 20.07 41.67
N GLY A 444 9.37 19.43 40.82
CA GLY A 444 10.82 19.43 40.86
C GLY A 444 11.40 18.65 42.04
N ILE A 445 12.75 18.68 42.17
CA ILE A 445 13.52 18.01 43.25
C ILE A 445 14.30 19.08 44.01
N PRO A 446 14.10 19.23 45.36
CA PRO A 446 14.87 20.15 46.19
C PRO A 446 16.36 19.90 46.09
N ALA A 447 17.19 20.95 46.13
CA ALA A 447 18.63 20.85 45.99
C ALA A 447 19.31 19.87 46.93
N GLU A 448 18.80 19.79 48.16
CA GLU A 448 19.32 18.90 49.22
C GLU A 448 19.11 17.39 48.90
N LEU A 449 18.12 17.09 48.05
CA LEU A 449 17.73 15.73 47.71
C LEU A 449 18.30 15.25 46.36
N ARG A 450 18.85 16.11 45.53
CA ARG A 450 19.30 15.78 44.18
C ARG A 450 20.36 14.70 44.12
N LEU A 451 21.23 14.60 45.10
CA LEU A 451 22.20 13.52 45.21
C LEU A 451 21.57 12.26 45.82
N LYS A 452 20.66 12.42 46.79
CA LYS A 452 20.02 11.31 47.51
C LYS A 452 19.04 10.53 46.65
N VAL A 453 18.46 11.13 45.63
CA VAL A 453 17.48 10.44 44.76
C VAL A 453 18.15 9.36 43.91
N PHE A 454 19.48 9.32 43.81
CA PHE A 454 20.22 8.26 43.15
C PHE A 454 20.59 7.09 44.11
N GLU A 455 20.36 7.25 45.41
CA GLU A 455 20.59 6.15 46.34
C GLU A 455 19.54 5.03 46.13
N PRO A 456 19.94 3.76 46.06
CA PRO A 456 19.01 2.65 45.95
C PRO A 456 17.99 2.68 47.11
N PHE A 457 16.73 2.37 46.78
CA PHE A 457 15.59 2.36 47.71
C PHE A 457 15.20 3.72 48.31
N TYR A 458 15.79 4.81 47.84
CA TYR A 458 15.38 6.13 48.22
C TYR A 458 14.12 6.55 47.44
N SER A 459 13.04 6.82 48.13
CA SER A 459 11.81 7.31 47.54
C SER A 459 11.10 8.26 48.52
N THR A 460 10.71 9.43 48.00
CA THR A 460 9.86 10.37 48.74
C THR A 460 8.39 9.94 48.71
N ARG A 461 8.04 8.85 47.98
CA ARG A 461 6.67 8.37 47.71
C ARG A 461 6.34 7.05 48.39
N LYS A 462 6.83 6.82 49.59
CA LYS A 462 6.63 5.56 50.34
C LYS A 462 5.19 5.14 50.63
N ALA A 463 4.21 6.05 50.42
CA ALA A 463 2.83 5.80 50.75
C ALA A 463 2.02 4.94 49.77
N SER A 464 2.50 4.71 48.52
CA SER A 464 1.75 3.98 47.49
C SER A 464 2.18 2.53 47.25
N GLY A 465 3.21 2.02 47.94
CA GLY A 465 3.61 0.60 47.86
C GLY A 465 4.14 0.09 46.53
N LEU A 466 4.01 0.87 45.45
CA LEU A 466 4.28 0.48 44.07
C LEU A 466 5.71 0.85 43.59
N HIS A 467 6.43 1.74 44.28
CA HIS A 467 7.72 2.24 43.81
C HIS A 467 8.80 1.93 44.83
N LEU A 468 9.68 0.99 44.48
CA LEU A 468 10.81 0.55 45.33
C LEU A 468 11.93 1.59 45.45
N GLY A 469 11.87 2.71 44.72
CA GLY A 469 12.91 3.76 44.75
C GLY A 469 14.18 3.40 43.99
N THR A 470 14.07 2.59 42.95
CA THR A 470 15.22 2.04 42.23
C THR A 470 15.38 2.63 40.79
N GLY A 471 14.38 3.35 40.28
CA GLY A 471 14.39 3.85 38.90
C GLY A 471 15.56 4.80 38.57
N LEU A 472 15.87 5.77 39.46
CA LEU A 472 16.99 6.71 39.25
C LEU A 472 18.36 6.10 39.54
N SER A 473 18.45 5.20 40.53
CA SER A 473 19.69 4.46 40.81
C SER A 473 20.05 3.51 39.66
N SER A 474 19.08 2.80 39.08
CA SER A 474 19.28 1.99 37.87
C SER A 474 19.65 2.86 36.65
N ALA A 475 19.03 4.04 36.49
CA ALA A 475 19.41 4.95 35.42
C ALA A 475 20.85 5.44 35.54
N GLN A 476 21.30 5.79 36.76
CA GLN A 476 22.68 6.17 37.02
C GLN A 476 23.65 5.04 36.70
N GLN A 477 23.30 3.80 37.09
CA GLN A 477 24.12 2.62 36.80
C GLN A 477 24.28 2.42 35.29
N VAL A 478 23.19 2.46 34.52
CA VAL A 478 23.22 2.31 33.06
C VAL A 478 24.08 3.40 32.45
N VAL A 479 23.92 4.66 32.85
CA VAL A 479 24.75 5.76 32.36
C VAL A 479 26.22 5.54 32.66
N ALA A 480 26.57 5.09 33.89
CA ALA A 480 27.93 4.81 34.27
C ALA A 480 28.55 3.65 33.48
N GLU A 481 27.78 2.58 33.18
CA GLU A 481 28.23 1.46 32.33
C GLU A 481 28.55 1.91 30.88
N HIS A 482 28.00 3.05 30.44
CA HIS A 482 28.26 3.64 29.13
C HIS A 482 29.25 4.82 29.20
N ASP A 483 30.03 4.95 30.28
CA ASP A 483 30.98 6.05 30.52
C ASP A 483 30.34 7.44 30.42
N GLY A 484 29.06 7.53 30.70
CA GLY A 484 28.26 8.76 30.63
C GLY A 484 28.12 9.48 31.97
N VAL A 485 27.35 10.56 31.94
CA VAL A 485 27.02 11.37 33.12
C VAL A 485 25.53 11.65 33.16
N ILE A 486 24.90 11.57 34.32
CA ILE A 486 23.51 11.96 34.55
C ILE A 486 23.49 13.06 35.64
N GLU A 487 22.76 14.15 35.33
CA GLU A 487 22.62 15.31 36.20
C GLU A 487 21.14 15.69 36.36
N ILE A 488 20.81 16.26 37.51
CA ILE A 488 19.45 16.73 37.83
C ILE A 488 19.53 18.20 38.21
N ASP A 489 18.82 19.01 37.45
CA ASP A 489 18.68 20.46 37.62
C ASP A 489 17.24 20.90 37.75
N PRO A 490 16.94 22.11 38.23
CA PRO A 490 15.60 22.67 38.09
C PRO A 490 15.30 22.98 36.64
N ALA A 491 14.09 22.63 36.19
CA ALA A 491 13.63 23.02 34.87
C ALA A 491 13.24 24.52 34.84
N GLU A 492 13.35 25.13 33.69
CA GLU A 492 12.94 26.56 33.50
C GLU A 492 11.44 26.77 33.79
N CYS A 493 10.61 25.74 33.58
CA CYS A 493 9.19 25.73 33.85
C CYS A 493 8.83 25.41 35.30
N GLY A 494 9.82 25.29 36.21
CA GLY A 494 9.61 25.05 37.66
C GLY A 494 9.66 23.58 38.07
N GLY A 495 9.75 22.63 37.13
CA GLY A 495 9.85 21.18 37.36
C GLY A 495 11.26 20.65 37.49
N CYS A 496 11.47 19.41 37.05
CA CYS A 496 12.76 18.74 37.07
C CYS A 496 13.33 18.62 35.63
N ARG A 497 14.64 18.90 35.50
CA ARG A 497 15.42 18.66 34.30
C ARG A 497 16.42 17.54 34.59
N VAL A 498 16.31 16.45 33.88
CA VAL A 498 17.28 15.35 33.88
C VAL A 498 18.10 15.43 32.61
N ARG A 499 19.41 15.56 32.74
CA ARG A 499 20.37 15.66 31.65
C ARG A 499 21.23 14.39 31.63
N VAL A 500 21.23 13.65 30.52
CA VAL A 500 22.03 12.46 30.28
C VAL A 500 23.04 12.76 29.18
N VAL A 501 24.31 12.54 29.44
CA VAL A 501 25.41 12.73 28.47
C VAL A 501 26.07 11.38 28.22
N LEU A 502 26.09 10.93 26.97
CA LEU A 502 26.69 9.67 26.54
C LEU A 502 27.81 9.95 25.54
N PRO A 503 29.04 9.40 25.73
CA PRO A 503 30.12 9.59 24.78
C PRO A 503 29.86 8.81 23.49
N THR A 504 30.23 9.38 22.34
CA THR A 504 30.12 8.71 21.02
C THR A 504 31.23 7.66 20.82
N GLN A 505 32.38 7.84 21.49
CA GLN A 505 33.48 6.89 21.55
C GLN A 505 33.79 6.59 22.99
N ARG A 506 33.95 5.30 23.32
CA ARG A 506 34.34 4.86 24.64
C ARG A 506 35.78 5.33 24.93
N LYS A 507 36.01 5.97 26.06
CA LYS A 507 37.38 6.24 26.55
C LYS A 507 38.06 4.85 26.70
N ARG A 508 39.14 4.61 25.94
CA ARG A 508 39.99 3.42 26.08
C ARG A 508 40.69 3.39 27.43
#